data_6334974c11b74dc72d2b765fe449c4ff
#
_entry.id   6334974c11b74dc72d2b765fe449c4ff
#
_cell.length_a   1.000
_cell.length_b   1.000
_cell.length_c   1.000
_cell.angle_alpha   90.00
_cell.angle_beta   90.00
_cell.angle_gamma   90.00
#
_symmetry.space_group_name_H-M   'P 1'
#
loop_
_entity.id
_entity.type
_entity.pdbx_description
1 polymer ?
#
loop_
_entity_poly.entity_id
_entity_poly.type
_entity_poly.pdbx_seq_one_letter_code
_entity_poly.pdbx_strand_id
1 'polypeptide(L)' 'MATSLKLKSKKEYIVLALESVDQLEARLKDQQDHGWEFVQALSHGSRLVAIFSKETPSA' A
#
# COMPACT_ATOMS: atom_id res chain seq x y z
N MET A 1 -25.86 -5.73 17.11
CA MET A 1 -25.46 -5.76 16.61
C MET A 1 -24.94 -5.62 15.78
N ALA A 2 -24.78 -5.67 15.55
CA ALA A 2 -24.24 -5.46 14.82
C ALA A 2 -23.83 -5.38 14.07
N THR A 3 -23.64 -5.28 13.82
CA THR A 3 -23.24 -5.08 13.11
C THR A 3 -22.75 -5.35 12.20
N SER A 4 -22.66 -5.72 11.95
CA SER A 4 -22.07 -5.93 11.14
C SER A 4 -22.16 -5.79 10.05
N LEU A 5 -22.40 -5.60 9.81
CA LEU A 5 -22.45 -5.36 8.77
C LEU A 5 -21.71 -5.14 8.08
N LYS A 6 -21.56 -5.39 8.08
CA LYS A 6 -20.91 -5.00 7.51
C LYS A 6 -20.42 -5.00 6.41
N LEU A 7 -20.35 -4.26 6.10
CA LEU A 7 -19.55 -4.19 4.93
C LEU A 7 -18.33 -4.99 5.08
N LYS A 8 -18.15 -5.89 4.25
CA LYS A 8 -16.90 -6.56 4.20
C LYS A 8 -16.03 -5.84 3.23
N SER A 9 -14.87 -5.42 3.67
CA SER A 9 -13.91 -4.85 2.78
C SER A 9 -12.75 -5.80 2.67
N LYS A 10 -12.17 -5.84 1.49
CA LYS A 10 -11.04 -6.68 1.24
C LYS A 10 -9.81 -5.79 1.21
N LYS A 11 -8.85 -6.08 2.05
CA LYS A 11 -7.65 -5.28 2.14
C LYS A 11 -6.49 -6.03 1.51
N GLU A 12 -5.83 -5.37 0.59
CA GLU A 12 -4.70 -5.94 -0.11
C GLU A 12 -3.46 -5.14 0.17
N TYR A 13 -2.32 -5.81 0.13
CA TYR A 13 -1.03 -5.17 0.36
C TYR A 13 -0.09 -5.49 -0.77
N ILE A 14 0.74 -4.53 -1.12
CA ILE A 14 1.85 -4.79 -2.02
C ILE A 14 3.12 -4.31 -1.35
N VAL A 15 4.20 -4.99 -1.66
CA VAL A 15 5.51 -4.69 -1.11
C VAL A 15 6.45 -4.49 -2.28
N LEU A 16 7.08 -3.32 -2.35
CA LEU A 16 7.97 -2.98 -3.43
C LEU A 16 9.38 -2.80 -2.89
N ALA A 17 10.35 -3.43 -3.53
CA ALA A 17 11.75 -3.25 -3.19
C ALA A 17 12.32 -2.21 -4.13
N LEU A 18 12.85 -1.14 -3.57
CA LEU A 18 13.34 -0.01 -4.34
C LEU A 18 14.80 0.23 -4.01
N GLU A 19 15.51 0.89 -4.90
CA GLU A 19 16.92 1.08 -4.73
C GLU A 19 17.29 2.50 -4.32
N SER A 20 16.36 3.43 -4.41
CA SER A 20 16.65 4.80 -4.06
C SER A 20 15.38 5.52 -3.66
N VAL A 21 15.56 6.67 -3.01
CA VAL A 21 14.45 7.51 -2.62
C VAL A 21 13.71 8.05 -3.84
N ASP A 22 14.45 8.32 -4.91
CA ASP A 22 13.83 8.80 -6.14
C ASP A 22 12.85 7.78 -6.68
N GLN A 23 13.21 6.51 -6.62
CA GLN A 23 12.29 5.47 -7.05
C GLN A 23 11.08 5.39 -6.13
N LEU A 24 11.30 5.61 -4.84
CA LEU A 24 10.19 5.60 -3.91
C LEU A 24 9.19 6.69 -4.24
N GLU A 25 9.66 7.89 -4.54
CA GLU A 25 8.76 8.98 -4.88
C GLU A 25 7.96 8.69 -6.15
N ALA A 26 8.63 8.13 -7.14
CA ALA A 26 7.96 7.78 -8.39
C ALA A 26 6.89 6.71 -8.17
N ARG A 27 7.23 5.71 -7.40
CA ARG A 27 6.28 4.63 -7.13
C ARG A 27 5.15 5.11 -6.24
N LEU A 28 5.44 5.98 -5.29
CA LEU A 28 4.44 6.51 -4.40
C LEU A 28 3.34 7.21 -5.21
N LYS A 29 3.75 8.08 -6.13
CA LYS A 29 2.80 8.79 -6.94
C LYS A 29 2.01 7.85 -7.84
N ASP A 30 2.70 6.88 -8.45
CA ASP A 30 2.07 5.94 -9.36
C ASP A 30 1.04 5.10 -8.61
N GLN A 31 1.39 4.62 -7.43
CA GLN A 31 0.48 3.76 -6.68
C GLN A 31 -0.71 4.55 -6.16
N GLN A 32 -0.50 5.79 -5.75
CA GLN A 32 -1.61 6.61 -5.30
C GLN A 32 -2.60 6.88 -6.43
N ASP A 33 -2.11 7.03 -7.64
CA ASP A 33 -2.98 7.22 -8.80
C ASP A 33 -3.83 5.98 -9.06
N HIS A 34 -3.38 4.83 -8.59
CA HIS A 34 -4.12 3.58 -8.75
C HIS A 34 -4.92 3.19 -7.52
N GLY A 35 -5.04 4.11 -6.58
CA GLY A 35 -5.87 3.87 -5.41
C GLY A 35 -5.16 3.19 -4.24
N TRP A 36 -3.84 3.06 -4.31
CA TRP A 36 -3.09 2.46 -3.22
C TRP A 36 -2.68 3.52 -2.23
N GLU A 37 -2.70 3.17 -0.95
CA GLU A 37 -2.28 4.06 0.12
C GLU A 37 -0.92 3.64 0.63
N PHE A 38 -0.08 4.61 0.88
CA PHE A 38 1.23 4.34 1.43
C PHE A 38 1.10 4.00 2.92
N VAL A 39 1.69 2.89 3.33
CA VAL A 39 1.64 2.47 4.73
C VAL A 39 2.93 2.83 5.43
N GLN A 40 4.05 2.33 4.92
CA GLN A 40 5.34 2.65 5.52
C GLN A 40 6.45 2.22 4.59
N ALA A 41 7.62 2.74 4.86
CA ALA A 41 8.82 2.34 4.16
C ALA A 41 9.87 1.94 5.18
N LEU A 42 10.60 0.90 4.86
CA LEU A 42 11.64 0.38 5.72
C LEU A 42 12.92 0.29 4.91
N SER A 43 14.05 0.37 5.60
CA SER A 43 15.29 0.05 4.93
C SER A 43 15.68 -1.37 5.31
N HIS A 44 16.13 -2.10 4.31
CA HIS A 44 16.54 -3.48 4.51
C HIS A 44 17.81 -3.68 3.72
N GLY A 45 18.93 -3.72 4.41
CA GLY A 45 20.22 -3.72 3.76
C GLY A 45 20.41 -2.43 3.00
N SER A 46 20.73 -2.53 1.73
CA SER A 46 20.94 -1.35 0.89
C SER A 46 19.68 -1.00 0.10
N ARG A 47 18.54 -1.58 0.45
CA ARG A 47 17.32 -1.37 -0.30
C ARG A 47 16.25 -0.74 0.56
N LEU A 48 15.33 -0.07 -0.11
CA LEU A 48 14.15 0.45 0.53
C LEU A 48 12.98 -0.46 0.20
N VAL A 49 12.18 -0.75 1.21
CA VAL A 49 11.00 -1.58 1.03
C VAL A 49 9.81 -0.72 1.35
N ALA A 50 8.94 -0.51 0.38
CA ALA A 50 7.75 0.30 0.57
C ALA A 50 6.54 -0.60 0.59
N ILE A 51 5.64 -0.33 1.53
CA ILE A 51 4.43 -1.13 1.70
C ILE A 51 3.23 -0.24 1.43
N PHE A 52 2.35 -0.71 0.57
CA PHE A 52 1.13 -0.01 0.23
C PHE A 52 -0.06 -0.91 0.51
N SER A 53 -1.19 -0.30 0.77
CA SER A 53 -2.40 -1.05 0.99
C SER A 53 -3.53 -0.47 0.16
N LYS A 54 -4.49 -1.30 -0.14
CA LYS A 54 -5.66 -0.90 -0.89
C LYS A 54 -6.86 -1.61 -0.31
N GLU A 55 -7.89 -0.86 -0.05
CA GLU A 55 -9.11 -1.42 0.49
C GLU A 55 -10.22 -1.30 -0.53
N THR A 56 -10.80 -2.43 -0.88
CA THR A 56 -11.88 -2.48 -1.86
C THR A 56 -13.13 -2.96 -1.17
N PRO A 57 -14.21 -2.22 -1.25
CA PRO A 57 -15.45 -2.72 -0.65
C PRO A 57 -15.92 -3.95 -1.41
N SER A 58 -16.37 -4.91 -0.64
CA SER A 58 -16.87 -6.15 -1.20
C SER A 58 -18.37 -6.17 -1.02
N ALA A 59 -19.05 -6.12 -2.10
CA ALA A 59 -20.52 -6.08 -2.03
C ALA A 59 -21.10 -7.43 -1.71
#